data_8fbe7273606db68834ecf0346d3b1d77
#
_entry.id   8fbe7273606db68834ecf0346d3b1d77
#
_cell.length_a   1.000
_cell.length_b   1.000
_cell.length_c   1.000
_cell.angle_alpha   90.00
_cell.angle_beta   90.00
_cell.angle_gamma   90.00
#
_symmetry.space_group_name_H-M   'P 1'
#
loop_
_entity.id
_entity.type
_entity.pdbx_description
1 polymer ?
#
loop_
_entity_poly.entity_id
_entity_poly.type
_entity_poly.pdbx_seq_one_letter_code
_entity_poly.pdbx_strand_id
1 'polypeptide(L)'
;MSHKFQVNLRGIINLLSEHLYSGPQVFVRELLQNGVDAIQARSYLEPENEGEIHLEIIPGKDGTPPTLIFTDNGVGLVESEIHEFLATIGQSSKRGEFQSPKGFIGQFGVGLLSCFIVSDEVVVVTRSAKDKTQPAFEWRGKQDGTYSIKTLGSDLPFGTQVYLLCKPGSEEYFERETLCNLVKKFGGLLSVPLQFLEGESTELLNPEPAPWNRTYRSKAQERKTFLDFGKKLFETSFFDAIPLTSDIGKVQGIAFVLPYSPSLAQKNIHRIYLKNMLLSESAASLLPDWAFFVKCVVNSDELRPTASREDFYEDQSLEKARETLGQCLRDYLIALSEDEPERLRHLINLHHLSMKALAVQDSDFFRLIIDFLPFETTFGRMTLKEFREKNPVIRYVSSHDQYRQISGVAAAQGEAIINGGYVYDSELLERFSELYPVEQVDAAGFAQTFEDITLEERDSVFDFLQVADQVLRPFQCVTDIKKFLPIEMPMLYHLSQEGDFLRSVEHSKEIANKMWSDILNNLSDSYSKGINAYLFFNLRNPLIQKLVKLKDVQLIGRAVQMLYIQALLMGHHPLHVKELSLLTGGLSDLIEGCINNQIRENQ
;
A
#
# COMPACT_ATOMS: atom_id res chain seq x y z
N MET A 1 52.62 16.43 -11.02
CA MET A 1 51.79 16.59 -12.23
C MET A 1 50.35 16.31 -11.84
N SER A 2 49.45 17.24 -12.03
CA SER A 2 48.00 17.00 -11.84
C SER A 2 47.37 16.53 -13.15
N HIS A 3 46.66 15.44 -13.14
CA HIS A 3 45.91 14.93 -14.29
C HIS A 3 44.45 15.24 -14.09
N LYS A 4 43.72 15.62 -15.17
CA LYS A 4 42.29 15.79 -15.16
C LYS A 4 41.63 14.47 -15.55
N PHE A 5 40.48 14.13 -14.90
CA PHE A 5 39.65 13.01 -15.34
C PHE A 5 39.16 13.24 -16.78
N GLN A 6 39.19 12.19 -17.59
CA GLN A 6 38.58 12.19 -18.92
C GLN A 6 37.11 11.73 -18.81
N VAL A 7 36.23 12.42 -19.51
CA VAL A 7 34.80 12.12 -19.49
C VAL A 7 34.43 11.43 -20.82
N ASN A 8 33.89 10.24 -20.73
CA ASN A 8 33.30 9.54 -21.86
C ASN A 8 31.80 9.87 -21.94
N LEU A 9 31.42 10.82 -22.81
CA LEU A 9 30.03 11.28 -22.94
C LEU A 9 29.08 10.14 -23.32
N ARG A 10 29.46 9.24 -24.22
CA ARG A 10 28.67 8.07 -24.61
C ARG A 10 28.40 7.14 -23.41
N GLY A 11 29.41 6.93 -22.56
CA GLY A 11 29.26 6.17 -21.32
C GLY A 11 28.29 6.83 -20.33
N ILE A 12 28.32 8.17 -20.22
CA ILE A 12 27.37 8.93 -19.41
C ILE A 12 25.95 8.83 -19.96
N ILE A 13 25.75 8.98 -21.27
CA ILE A 13 24.42 8.85 -21.89
C ILE A 13 23.86 7.45 -21.65
N ASN A 14 24.65 6.40 -21.78
CA ASN A 14 24.22 5.04 -21.48
C ASN A 14 23.85 4.87 -19.99
N LEU A 15 24.66 5.40 -19.07
CA LEU A 15 24.34 5.39 -17.63
C LEU A 15 23.03 6.14 -17.32
N LEU A 16 22.79 7.27 -17.95
CA LEU A 16 21.56 8.04 -17.79
C LEU A 16 20.35 7.27 -18.33
N SER A 17 20.48 6.64 -19.50
CA SER A 17 19.37 5.93 -20.15
C SER A 17 19.04 4.59 -19.50
N GLU A 18 20.04 3.88 -18.95
CA GLU A 18 19.86 2.52 -18.42
C GLU A 18 19.66 2.48 -16.91
N HIS A 19 20.14 3.49 -16.16
CA HIS A 19 20.20 3.43 -14.70
C HIS A 19 19.61 4.62 -13.95
N LEU A 20 19.49 5.79 -14.58
CA LEU A 20 18.97 6.98 -13.92
C LEU A 20 17.49 7.24 -14.25
N TYR A 21 17.03 6.84 -15.42
CA TYR A 21 15.69 7.11 -15.88
C TYR A 21 14.91 5.83 -16.19
N SER A 22 13.59 5.87 -15.93
CA SER A 22 12.68 4.74 -16.12
C SER A 22 12.42 4.36 -17.60
N GLY A 23 12.96 5.10 -18.57
CA GLY A 23 12.84 4.80 -20.00
C GLY A 23 13.12 5.98 -20.93
N PRO A 24 13.17 5.73 -22.26
CA PRO A 24 13.49 6.74 -23.28
C PRO A 24 12.58 7.96 -23.28
N GLN A 25 11.32 7.80 -22.89
CA GLN A 25 10.29 8.87 -22.84
C GLN A 25 10.68 10.11 -22.02
N VAL A 26 11.73 10.01 -21.21
CA VAL A 26 12.22 11.09 -20.36
C VAL A 26 12.66 12.33 -21.16
N PHE A 27 13.08 12.16 -22.44
CA PHE A 27 13.49 13.30 -23.26
C PHE A 27 12.35 14.31 -23.44
N VAL A 28 11.09 13.85 -23.58
CA VAL A 28 9.92 14.74 -23.66
C VAL A 28 9.77 15.55 -22.35
N ARG A 29 9.91 14.90 -21.19
CA ARG A 29 9.85 15.58 -19.90
C ARG A 29 10.92 16.66 -19.77
N GLU A 30 12.16 16.35 -20.16
CA GLU A 30 13.28 17.28 -20.06
C GLU A 30 13.16 18.46 -21.04
N LEU A 31 12.64 18.22 -22.26
CA LEU A 31 12.35 19.31 -23.22
C LEU A 31 11.28 20.24 -22.67
N LEU A 32 10.13 19.69 -22.22
CA LEU A 32 9.05 20.49 -21.62
C LEU A 32 9.56 21.31 -20.42
N GLN A 33 10.38 20.71 -19.57
CA GLN A 33 10.96 21.37 -18.42
C GLN A 33 11.88 22.53 -18.80
N ASN A 34 12.76 22.32 -19.78
CA ASN A 34 13.65 23.38 -20.26
C ASN A 34 12.86 24.54 -20.89
N GLY A 35 11.82 24.21 -21.68
CA GLY A 35 10.94 25.23 -22.29
C GLY A 35 10.17 26.05 -21.24
N VAL A 36 9.55 25.38 -20.24
CA VAL A 36 8.83 26.06 -19.16
C VAL A 36 9.75 26.96 -18.34
N ASP A 37 10.94 26.47 -18.00
CA ASP A 37 11.93 27.24 -17.27
C ASP A 37 12.44 28.46 -18.07
N ALA A 38 12.65 28.29 -19.41
CA ALA A 38 13.05 29.39 -20.29
C ALA A 38 11.93 30.46 -20.42
N ILE A 39 10.67 30.03 -20.52
CA ILE A 39 9.51 30.93 -20.54
C ILE A 39 9.37 31.68 -19.22
N GLN A 40 9.54 30.99 -18.10
CA GLN A 40 9.50 31.63 -16.79
C GLN A 40 10.65 32.64 -16.63
N ALA A 41 11.86 32.33 -17.11
CA ALA A 41 12.95 33.29 -17.11
C ALA A 41 12.65 34.52 -17.95
N ARG A 42 11.98 34.36 -19.09
CA ARG A 42 11.57 35.47 -19.93
C ARG A 42 10.49 36.34 -19.29
N SER A 43 9.53 35.75 -18.58
CA SER A 43 8.47 36.51 -17.91
C SER A 43 8.98 37.49 -16.84
N TYR A 44 10.17 37.24 -16.26
CA TYR A 44 10.85 38.20 -15.37
C TYR A 44 11.42 39.41 -16.12
N LEU A 45 11.78 39.23 -17.40
CA LEU A 45 12.33 40.32 -18.24
C LEU A 45 11.23 41.02 -19.00
N GLU A 46 10.26 40.30 -19.48
CA GLU A 46 9.14 40.77 -20.31
C GLU A 46 7.82 40.17 -19.76
N PRO A 47 7.21 40.79 -18.71
CA PRO A 47 5.98 40.29 -18.10
C PRO A 47 4.77 40.19 -19.03
N GLU A 48 4.75 40.97 -20.11
CA GLU A 48 3.68 40.97 -21.13
C GLU A 48 3.79 39.77 -22.10
N ASN A 49 4.90 38.99 -22.06
CA ASN A 49 5.08 37.89 -22.97
C ASN A 49 4.24 36.68 -22.52
N GLU A 50 3.30 36.27 -23.36
CA GLU A 50 2.57 35.01 -23.18
C GLU A 50 3.48 33.86 -23.61
N GLY A 51 3.79 32.96 -22.65
CA GLY A 51 4.62 31.78 -22.91
C GLY A 51 3.85 30.73 -23.70
N GLU A 52 4.49 30.09 -24.65
CA GLU A 52 3.93 28.98 -25.43
C GLU A 52 5.00 27.98 -25.84
N ILE A 53 4.61 26.70 -25.98
CA ILE A 53 5.46 25.61 -26.45
C ILE A 53 4.78 24.93 -27.61
N HIS A 54 5.51 24.78 -28.73
CA HIS A 54 5.06 24.09 -29.91
C HIS A 54 5.86 22.82 -30.17
N LEU A 55 5.17 21.79 -30.64
CA LEU A 55 5.76 20.54 -31.10
C LEU A 55 5.28 20.27 -32.51
N GLU A 56 6.19 19.83 -33.38
CA GLU A 56 5.92 19.47 -34.76
C GLU A 56 6.73 18.23 -35.15
N ILE A 57 6.13 17.32 -35.92
CA ILE A 57 6.84 16.20 -36.53
C ILE A 57 6.88 16.42 -38.05
N ILE A 58 8.08 16.60 -38.59
CA ILE A 58 8.29 16.63 -40.03
C ILE A 58 8.50 15.19 -40.49
N PRO A 59 7.61 14.63 -41.30
CA PRO A 59 7.78 13.27 -41.83
C PRO A 59 9.03 13.19 -42.73
N GLY A 60 9.73 12.07 -42.61
CA GLY A 60 10.86 11.79 -43.50
C GLY A 60 10.46 11.69 -44.94
N LYS A 61 11.31 12.18 -45.85
CA LYS A 61 11.15 12.08 -47.32
C LYS A 61 12.31 11.27 -47.91
N ASP A 62 12.04 10.49 -48.92
CA ASP A 62 13.04 9.75 -49.73
C ASP A 62 14.00 8.88 -48.88
N GLY A 63 13.47 8.22 -47.82
CA GLY A 63 14.24 7.35 -46.94
C GLY A 63 14.99 8.08 -45.81
N THR A 64 14.80 9.38 -45.65
CA THR A 64 15.28 10.11 -44.47
C THR A 64 14.34 9.86 -43.27
N PRO A 65 14.86 9.71 -42.05
CA PRO A 65 14.03 9.55 -40.87
C PRO A 65 13.22 10.82 -40.51
N PRO A 66 12.11 10.72 -39.78
CA PRO A 66 11.33 11.87 -39.32
C PRO A 66 12.12 12.75 -38.38
N THR A 67 11.77 14.04 -38.29
CA THR A 67 12.38 15.01 -37.40
C THR A 67 11.32 15.58 -36.44
N LEU A 68 11.57 15.52 -35.13
CA LEU A 68 10.81 16.24 -34.14
C LEU A 68 11.39 17.63 -33.95
N ILE A 69 10.52 18.64 -33.98
CA ILE A 69 10.85 20.02 -33.63
C ILE A 69 10.11 20.38 -32.34
N PHE A 70 10.86 20.83 -31.35
CA PHE A 70 10.34 21.41 -30.11
C PHE A 70 10.69 22.88 -30.09
N THR A 71 9.74 23.76 -29.90
CA THR A 71 9.91 25.21 -29.92
C THR A 71 9.35 25.82 -28.64
N ASP A 72 10.12 26.66 -27.94
CA ASP A 72 9.65 27.54 -26.88
C ASP A 72 9.93 29.00 -27.25
N ASN A 73 9.06 29.90 -26.81
CA ASN A 73 9.24 31.34 -26.91
C ASN A 73 9.85 31.92 -25.63
N GLY A 74 10.71 31.18 -24.96
CA GLY A 74 11.38 31.54 -23.72
C GLY A 74 12.48 32.58 -23.88
N VAL A 75 13.36 32.69 -22.89
CA VAL A 75 14.44 33.68 -22.84
C VAL A 75 15.54 33.49 -23.87
N GLY A 76 15.69 32.26 -24.43
CA GLY A 76 16.80 31.89 -25.31
C GLY A 76 18.17 31.94 -24.63
N LEU A 77 19.25 31.75 -25.41
CA LEU A 77 20.64 31.73 -24.90
C LEU A 77 21.50 32.72 -25.71
N VAL A 78 22.43 33.39 -25.03
CA VAL A 78 23.51 34.13 -25.65
C VAL A 78 24.69 33.19 -25.93
N GLU A 79 25.64 33.57 -26.80
CA GLU A 79 26.78 32.72 -27.24
C GLU A 79 27.57 32.15 -26.04
N SER A 80 27.90 32.98 -25.05
CA SER A 80 28.61 32.55 -23.86
C SER A 80 27.86 31.50 -23.05
N GLU A 81 26.51 31.58 -22.98
CA GLU A 81 25.64 30.64 -22.31
C GLU A 81 25.53 29.31 -23.07
N ILE A 82 25.63 29.34 -24.42
CA ILE A 82 25.68 28.12 -25.23
C ILE A 82 26.91 27.29 -24.86
N HIS A 83 28.07 27.92 -24.75
CA HIS A 83 29.30 27.25 -24.33
C HIS A 83 29.22 26.75 -22.88
N GLU A 84 28.63 27.53 -22.00
CA GLU A 84 28.55 27.19 -20.59
C GLU A 84 27.51 26.09 -20.30
N PHE A 85 26.32 26.15 -20.92
CA PHE A 85 25.18 25.31 -20.52
C PHE A 85 24.88 24.14 -21.47
N LEU A 86 25.20 24.27 -22.78
CA LEU A 86 25.00 23.17 -23.72
C LEU A 86 26.27 22.33 -23.89
N ALA A 87 27.44 22.91 -23.72
CA ALA A 87 28.73 22.24 -23.92
C ALA A 87 29.38 21.73 -22.63
N THR A 88 28.83 22.07 -21.45
CA THR A 88 29.37 21.66 -20.14
C THR A 88 28.39 20.78 -19.37
N ILE A 89 28.74 19.51 -19.16
CA ILE A 89 27.90 18.57 -18.42
C ILE A 89 27.87 18.94 -16.95
N GLY A 90 26.65 19.04 -16.37
CA GLY A 90 26.46 19.33 -14.95
C GLY A 90 26.45 20.83 -14.60
N GLN A 91 26.55 21.72 -15.57
CA GLN A 91 26.30 23.16 -15.39
C GLN A 91 24.86 23.51 -15.84
N SER A 92 24.21 24.39 -15.06
CA SER A 92 22.88 24.91 -15.37
C SER A 92 22.88 26.42 -15.18
N SER A 93 22.30 27.16 -16.12
CA SER A 93 22.08 28.63 -16.06
C SER A 93 21.40 29.09 -14.79
N LYS A 94 20.79 28.16 -14.04
CA LYS A 94 19.95 28.39 -12.89
C LYS A 94 20.71 28.52 -11.57
N ARG A 95 22.08 28.34 -11.57
CA ARG A 95 22.93 28.43 -10.37
C ARG A 95 23.67 29.76 -10.16
N GLY A 96 23.68 30.66 -11.15
CA GLY A 96 24.59 31.82 -11.12
C GLY A 96 23.92 33.16 -10.82
N GLU A 97 23.33 33.82 -11.79
CA GLU A 97 22.93 35.23 -11.69
C GLU A 97 21.56 35.48 -11.05
N PHE A 98 20.69 34.49 -11.06
CA PHE A 98 19.41 34.54 -10.35
C PHE A 98 19.52 33.76 -9.04
N GLN A 99 20.13 34.38 -8.01
CA GLN A 99 20.09 33.84 -6.65
C GLN A 99 18.64 33.62 -6.23
N SER A 100 18.17 32.36 -6.37
CA SER A 100 16.89 31.82 -5.93
C SER A 100 15.63 32.39 -6.58
N PRO A 101 15.33 32.12 -7.85
CA PRO A 101 13.95 32.02 -8.20
C PRO A 101 13.45 30.61 -7.75
N LYS A 102 12.63 30.58 -6.72
CA LYS A 102 11.90 29.36 -6.25
C LYS A 102 11.02 28.73 -7.34
N GLY A 103 11.10 29.21 -8.57
CA GLY A 103 10.24 28.91 -9.70
C GLY A 103 10.73 27.83 -10.67
N PHE A 104 12.02 27.63 -10.86
CA PHE A 104 12.56 26.73 -11.88
C PHE A 104 12.41 25.24 -11.53
N ILE A 105 12.09 24.42 -12.54
CA ILE A 105 11.93 22.96 -12.41
C ILE A 105 13.29 22.27 -12.54
N GLY A 106 14.13 22.68 -13.52
CA GLY A 106 15.44 22.09 -13.81
C GLY A 106 16.57 22.59 -12.93
N GLN A 107 17.36 21.66 -12.36
CA GLN A 107 18.45 22.01 -11.44
C GLN A 107 19.81 21.37 -11.77
N PHE A 108 19.90 20.36 -12.66
CA PHE A 108 21.06 19.49 -12.77
C PHE A 108 21.92 19.68 -14.02
N GLY A 109 21.45 20.37 -15.08
CA GLY A 109 22.23 20.64 -16.29
C GLY A 109 22.59 19.40 -17.15
N VAL A 110 21.79 18.33 -17.06
CA VAL A 110 21.97 17.08 -17.81
C VAL A 110 20.78 16.72 -18.68
N GLY A 111 19.68 17.49 -18.60
CA GLY A 111 18.41 17.17 -19.23
C GLY A 111 18.50 17.04 -20.76
N LEU A 112 19.22 17.93 -21.44
CA LEU A 112 19.34 17.89 -22.90
C LEU A 112 20.05 16.61 -23.38
N LEU A 113 20.90 15.99 -22.56
CA LEU A 113 21.57 14.73 -22.91
C LEU A 113 20.60 13.57 -23.11
N SER A 114 19.41 13.64 -22.51
CA SER A 114 18.36 12.63 -22.71
C SER A 114 17.87 12.57 -24.18
N CYS A 115 18.01 13.67 -24.92
CA CYS A 115 17.67 13.70 -26.34
C CYS A 115 18.54 12.76 -27.20
N PHE A 116 19.77 12.46 -26.74
CA PHE A 116 20.62 11.50 -27.43
C PHE A 116 20.17 10.04 -27.30
N ILE A 117 19.18 9.77 -26.49
CA ILE A 117 18.53 8.45 -26.42
C ILE A 117 17.77 8.18 -27.71
N VAL A 118 17.13 9.21 -28.29
CA VAL A 118 16.26 9.11 -29.49
C VAL A 118 16.85 9.72 -30.75
N SER A 119 17.99 10.43 -30.66
CA SER A 119 18.67 11.10 -31.78
C SER A 119 20.19 11.02 -31.62
N ASP A 120 20.93 10.82 -32.71
CA ASP A 120 22.40 10.80 -32.70
C ASP A 120 23.01 12.21 -32.75
N GLU A 121 22.24 13.18 -33.22
CA GLU A 121 22.60 14.59 -33.29
C GLU A 121 21.46 15.46 -32.76
N VAL A 122 21.78 16.39 -31.85
CA VAL A 122 20.83 17.37 -31.31
C VAL A 122 21.21 18.74 -31.90
N VAL A 123 20.25 19.39 -32.57
CA VAL A 123 20.45 20.75 -33.10
C VAL A 123 19.59 21.71 -32.29
N VAL A 124 20.21 22.77 -31.77
CA VAL A 124 19.55 23.82 -31.01
C VAL A 124 19.74 25.15 -31.73
N VAL A 125 18.63 25.77 -32.12
CA VAL A 125 18.60 27.12 -32.70
C VAL A 125 18.04 28.03 -31.62
N THR A 126 18.76 29.07 -31.23
CA THR A 126 18.35 29.94 -30.11
C THR A 126 18.70 31.39 -30.38
N ARG A 127 17.80 32.30 -29.91
CA ARG A 127 18.02 33.74 -29.88
C ARG A 127 17.61 34.30 -28.53
N SER A 128 18.51 35.04 -27.89
CA SER A 128 18.28 35.54 -26.55
C SER A 128 17.43 36.82 -26.52
N ALA A 129 16.44 36.86 -25.61
CA ALA A 129 15.69 38.04 -25.28
C ALA A 129 16.44 38.96 -24.27
N LYS A 130 17.54 38.47 -23.64
CA LYS A 130 18.38 39.27 -22.73
C LYS A 130 19.17 40.35 -23.48
N ASP A 131 19.66 40.01 -24.66
CA ASP A 131 20.39 40.93 -25.53
C ASP A 131 19.83 40.88 -26.95
N LYS A 132 18.92 41.80 -27.23
CA LYS A 132 18.20 41.89 -28.51
C LYS A 132 19.11 42.27 -29.69
N THR A 133 20.34 42.71 -29.41
CA THR A 133 21.32 43.10 -30.45
C THR A 133 22.09 41.92 -30.99
N GLN A 134 22.14 40.81 -30.26
CA GLN A 134 22.81 39.60 -30.71
C GLN A 134 22.01 38.86 -31.81
N PRO A 135 22.72 38.21 -32.74
CA PRO A 135 22.09 37.34 -33.76
C PRO A 135 21.62 36.04 -33.10
N ALA A 136 20.88 35.24 -33.83
CA ALA A 136 20.59 33.86 -33.45
C ALA A 136 21.80 32.94 -33.67
N PHE A 137 21.88 31.87 -32.92
CA PHE A 137 22.93 30.85 -33.03
C PHE A 137 22.33 29.48 -33.24
N GLU A 138 23.04 28.67 -34.05
CA GLU A 138 22.79 27.24 -34.21
C GLU A 138 23.91 26.48 -33.52
N TRP A 139 23.57 25.66 -32.55
CA TRP A 139 24.46 24.71 -31.89
C TRP A 139 24.12 23.30 -32.37
N ARG A 140 25.14 22.50 -32.73
CA ARG A 140 24.99 21.10 -33.12
C ARG A 140 25.88 20.25 -32.23
N GLY A 141 25.27 19.37 -31.40
CA GLY A 141 26.00 18.42 -30.56
C GLY A 141 25.82 17.00 -31.06
N LYS A 142 26.85 16.18 -30.90
CA LYS A 142 26.87 14.76 -31.27
C LYS A 142 27.17 13.89 -30.05
N GLN A 143 26.77 12.62 -30.11
CA GLN A 143 27.02 11.63 -29.06
C GLN A 143 28.51 11.41 -28.73
N ASP A 144 29.42 11.69 -29.68
CA ASP A 144 30.86 11.56 -29.47
C ASP A 144 31.46 12.69 -28.62
N GLY A 145 30.64 13.67 -28.23
CA GLY A 145 31.06 14.83 -27.41
C GLY A 145 31.58 16.00 -28.23
N THR A 146 31.52 15.94 -29.56
CA THR A 146 31.86 17.07 -30.43
C THR A 146 30.65 17.98 -30.62
N TYR A 147 30.91 19.28 -30.76
CA TYR A 147 29.87 20.25 -31.10
C TYR A 147 30.41 21.35 -32.01
N SER A 148 29.51 22.02 -32.71
CA SER A 148 29.80 23.19 -33.51
C SER A 148 28.78 24.30 -33.25
N ILE A 149 29.21 25.56 -33.39
CA ILE A 149 28.33 26.73 -33.30
C ILE A 149 28.43 27.49 -34.62
N LYS A 150 27.26 27.94 -35.11
CA LYS A 150 27.15 28.77 -36.30
C LYS A 150 26.26 29.97 -35.97
N THR A 151 26.72 31.17 -36.32
CA THR A 151 25.94 32.39 -36.25
C THR A 151 24.92 32.44 -37.37
N LEU A 152 23.67 32.72 -37.03
CA LEU A 152 22.55 32.89 -37.98
C LEU A 152 22.16 34.38 -38.08
N GLY A 153 21.15 34.67 -38.89
CA GLY A 153 20.60 36.02 -39.02
C GLY A 153 19.83 36.50 -37.75
N SER A 154 19.51 37.78 -37.74
CA SER A 154 18.74 38.40 -36.62
C SER A 154 17.21 38.35 -36.82
N ASP A 155 16.72 37.68 -37.86
CA ASP A 155 15.30 37.64 -38.24
C ASP A 155 14.51 36.54 -37.52
N LEU A 156 15.19 35.68 -36.77
CA LEU A 156 14.54 34.62 -35.98
C LEU A 156 13.87 35.17 -34.71
N PRO A 157 12.73 34.60 -34.27
CA PRO A 157 12.08 34.98 -33.04
C PRO A 157 12.95 34.67 -31.80
N PHE A 158 12.70 35.36 -30.71
CA PHE A 158 13.32 35.05 -29.41
C PHE A 158 12.79 33.73 -28.85
N GLY A 159 13.66 32.91 -28.28
CA GLY A 159 13.35 31.59 -27.73
C GLY A 159 14.31 30.53 -28.21
N THR A 160 13.88 29.26 -28.14
CA THR A 160 14.72 28.11 -28.51
C THR A 160 13.93 27.12 -29.35
N GLN A 161 14.58 26.57 -30.38
CA GLN A 161 14.10 25.44 -31.18
C GLN A 161 15.07 24.29 -31.07
N VAL A 162 14.58 23.10 -30.74
CA VAL A 162 15.37 21.85 -30.67
C VAL A 162 14.90 20.91 -31.75
N TYR A 163 15.83 20.49 -32.60
CA TYR A 163 15.58 19.53 -33.67
C TYR A 163 16.21 18.20 -33.32
N LEU A 164 15.40 17.13 -33.37
CA LEU A 164 15.81 15.75 -33.14
C LEU A 164 15.51 14.91 -34.37
N LEU A 165 16.56 14.38 -35.01
CA LEU A 165 16.42 13.44 -36.12
C LEU A 165 16.23 12.03 -35.52
N CYS A 166 15.19 11.32 -35.94
CA CYS A 166 14.87 10.00 -35.43
C CYS A 166 16.02 9.01 -35.65
N LYS A 167 16.46 8.41 -34.55
CA LYS A 167 17.46 7.35 -34.52
C LYS A 167 16.79 5.98 -34.77
N PRO A 168 17.44 5.03 -35.47
CA PRO A 168 16.92 3.69 -35.65
C PRO A 168 16.58 3.03 -34.31
N GLY A 169 15.35 2.48 -34.18
CA GLY A 169 14.81 1.88 -32.96
C GLY A 169 14.09 2.85 -32.03
N SER A 170 13.90 4.11 -32.45
CA SER A 170 13.17 5.14 -31.69
C SER A 170 11.94 5.67 -32.46
N GLU A 171 11.52 5.01 -33.52
CA GLU A 171 10.47 5.46 -34.45
C GLU A 171 9.15 5.72 -33.73
N GLU A 172 8.80 4.92 -32.70
CA GLU A 172 7.57 5.06 -31.92
C GLU A 172 7.42 6.44 -31.27
N TYR A 173 8.53 7.08 -30.88
CA TYR A 173 8.53 8.40 -30.24
C TYR A 173 8.34 9.55 -31.22
N PHE A 174 8.45 9.28 -32.52
CA PHE A 174 8.23 10.22 -33.64
C PHE A 174 6.86 10.00 -34.32
N GLU A 175 6.00 9.18 -33.70
CA GLU A 175 4.60 9.07 -34.06
C GLU A 175 3.77 10.11 -33.31
N ARG A 176 2.84 10.78 -34.05
CA ARG A 176 1.99 11.84 -33.51
C ARG A 176 1.26 11.40 -32.21
N GLU A 177 0.61 10.24 -32.27
CA GLU A 177 -0.21 9.75 -31.17
C GLU A 177 0.64 9.50 -29.93
N THR A 178 1.75 8.82 -30.06
CA THR A 178 2.70 8.54 -28.98
C THR A 178 3.24 9.82 -28.37
N LEU A 179 3.71 10.75 -29.20
CA LEU A 179 4.26 12.02 -28.73
C LEU A 179 3.20 12.87 -28.01
N CYS A 180 2.01 13.03 -28.57
CA CYS A 180 0.91 13.77 -27.94
C CYS A 180 0.51 13.15 -26.60
N ASN A 181 0.47 11.82 -26.48
CA ASN A 181 0.17 11.13 -25.23
C ASN A 181 1.25 11.36 -24.18
N LEU A 182 2.53 11.35 -24.57
CA LEU A 182 3.64 11.66 -23.66
C LEU A 182 3.61 13.12 -23.19
N VAL A 183 3.34 14.07 -24.09
CA VAL A 183 3.21 15.49 -23.75
C VAL A 183 2.03 15.71 -22.79
N LYS A 184 0.86 15.12 -23.07
CA LYS A 184 -0.31 15.15 -22.17
C LYS A 184 0.00 14.51 -20.82
N LYS A 185 0.74 13.41 -20.81
CA LYS A 185 1.17 12.71 -19.60
C LYS A 185 2.05 13.59 -18.71
N PHE A 186 3.13 14.15 -19.27
CA PHE A 186 4.10 14.92 -18.48
C PHE A 186 3.68 16.35 -18.21
N GLY A 187 3.05 17.01 -19.19
CA GLY A 187 2.77 18.44 -19.18
C GLY A 187 1.28 18.82 -19.13
N GLY A 188 0.37 17.84 -19.00
CA GLY A 188 -1.08 18.08 -19.07
C GLY A 188 -1.65 19.07 -18.04
N LEU A 189 -0.92 19.34 -16.96
CA LEU A 189 -1.30 20.31 -15.92
C LEU A 189 -0.46 21.59 -15.94
N LEU A 190 0.48 21.72 -16.87
CA LEU A 190 1.28 22.94 -17.02
C LEU A 190 0.38 24.13 -17.37
N SER A 191 0.75 25.32 -16.85
CA SER A 191 0.05 26.58 -17.14
C SER A 191 0.41 27.16 -18.50
N VAL A 192 1.56 26.74 -19.08
CA VAL A 192 2.01 27.15 -20.40
C VAL A 192 1.24 26.34 -21.45
N PRO A 193 0.62 26.98 -22.47
CA PRO A 193 -0.02 26.27 -23.57
C PRO A 193 0.94 25.34 -24.32
N LEU A 194 0.57 24.08 -24.45
CA LEU A 194 1.30 23.07 -25.20
C LEU A 194 0.53 22.79 -26.50
N GLN A 195 1.13 23.09 -27.64
CA GLN A 195 0.47 23.00 -28.94
C GLN A 195 1.21 22.02 -29.85
N PHE A 196 0.43 21.15 -30.49
CA PHE A 196 0.95 20.30 -31.58
C PHE A 196 0.57 20.91 -32.91
N LEU A 197 1.58 21.15 -33.76
CA LEU A 197 1.41 21.73 -35.09
C LEU A 197 1.42 20.62 -36.17
N GLU A 198 0.43 20.65 -37.05
CA GLU A 198 0.34 19.72 -38.19
C GLU A 198 -0.14 20.49 -39.44
N GLY A 199 0.81 20.92 -40.26
CA GLY A 199 0.52 21.81 -41.38
C GLY A 199 -0.10 23.13 -40.92
N GLU A 200 -1.34 23.41 -41.30
CA GLU A 200 -2.08 24.60 -40.88
C GLU A 200 -2.93 24.37 -39.61
N SER A 201 -3.00 23.16 -39.10
CA SER A 201 -3.78 22.84 -37.90
C SER A 201 -2.96 22.90 -36.61
N THR A 202 -3.59 23.35 -35.53
CA THR A 202 -2.99 23.44 -34.21
C THR A 202 -3.89 22.74 -33.19
N GLU A 203 -3.37 21.74 -32.47
CA GLU A 203 -4.07 21.06 -31.39
C GLU A 203 -3.50 21.51 -30.04
N LEU A 204 -4.35 22.06 -29.15
CA LEU A 204 -3.97 22.37 -27.78
C LEU A 204 -4.02 21.09 -26.92
N LEU A 205 -2.88 20.67 -26.35
CA LEU A 205 -2.73 19.41 -25.65
C LEU A 205 -3.09 19.47 -24.15
N ASN A 206 -3.06 20.68 -23.54
CA ASN A 206 -3.40 20.94 -22.14
C ASN A 206 -4.50 22.03 -21.99
N PRO A 207 -5.72 21.80 -22.53
CA PRO A 207 -6.75 22.82 -22.62
C PRO A 207 -7.35 23.25 -21.27
N GLU A 208 -7.14 22.48 -20.23
CA GLU A 208 -7.80 22.70 -18.94
C GLU A 208 -6.78 22.86 -17.80
N PRO A 209 -6.92 23.92 -16.98
CA PRO A 209 -6.09 24.06 -15.77
C PRO A 209 -6.41 22.96 -14.77
N ALA A 210 -5.45 22.68 -13.86
CA ALA A 210 -5.64 21.73 -12.77
C ALA A 210 -6.94 22.02 -11.99
N PRO A 211 -7.72 20.99 -11.64
CA PRO A 211 -9.01 21.19 -11.00
C PRO A 211 -8.95 21.99 -9.69
N TRP A 212 -7.89 21.81 -8.89
CA TRP A 212 -7.70 22.55 -7.63
C TRP A 212 -7.39 24.04 -7.83
N ASN A 213 -7.06 24.49 -9.03
CA ASN A 213 -6.84 25.92 -9.36
C ASN A 213 -8.10 26.60 -9.90
N ARG A 214 -9.24 25.89 -9.94
CA ARG A 214 -10.51 26.43 -10.46
C ARG A 214 -11.39 26.96 -9.33
N THR A 215 -12.22 27.96 -9.65
CA THR A 215 -13.25 28.46 -8.73
C THR A 215 -14.57 27.76 -9.03
N TYR A 216 -15.22 27.25 -7.99
CA TYR A 216 -16.49 26.52 -8.10
C TYR A 216 -17.64 27.32 -7.46
N ARG A 217 -18.85 27.17 -8.02
CA ARG A 217 -20.07 27.81 -7.48
C ARG A 217 -20.62 27.11 -6.26
N SER A 218 -20.31 25.82 -6.08
CA SER A 218 -20.75 25.00 -4.95
C SER A 218 -19.81 23.81 -4.71
N LYS A 219 -19.77 23.31 -3.46
CA LYS A 219 -19.06 22.06 -3.11
C LYS A 219 -19.52 20.86 -3.95
N ALA A 220 -20.80 20.79 -4.33
CA ALA A 220 -21.32 19.72 -5.18
C ALA A 220 -20.74 19.77 -6.60
N GLN A 221 -20.58 20.98 -7.18
CA GLN A 221 -19.95 21.16 -8.49
C GLN A 221 -18.46 20.81 -8.43
N GLU A 222 -17.76 21.28 -7.41
CA GLU A 222 -16.34 20.96 -7.17
C GLU A 222 -16.12 19.45 -7.11
N ARG A 223 -16.86 18.78 -6.24
CA ARG A 223 -16.81 17.33 -6.07
C ARG A 223 -17.07 16.56 -7.36
N LYS A 224 -18.10 16.96 -8.12
CA LYS A 224 -18.41 16.36 -9.41
C LYS A 224 -17.24 16.51 -10.39
N THR A 225 -16.68 17.73 -10.49
CA THR A 225 -15.54 18.00 -11.37
C THR A 225 -14.31 17.17 -10.96
N PHE A 226 -14.06 17.03 -9.65
CA PHE A 226 -12.97 16.20 -9.14
C PHE A 226 -13.16 14.72 -9.50
N LEU A 227 -14.37 14.18 -9.32
CA LEU A 227 -14.67 12.79 -9.67
C LEU A 227 -14.54 12.52 -11.18
N ASP A 228 -15.03 13.46 -12.02
CA ASP A 228 -14.91 13.36 -13.48
C ASP A 228 -13.42 13.41 -13.91
N PHE A 229 -12.62 14.26 -13.27
CA PHE A 229 -11.18 14.32 -13.49
C PHE A 229 -10.48 13.02 -13.08
N GLY A 230 -10.76 12.50 -11.89
CA GLY A 230 -10.20 11.24 -11.42
C GLY A 230 -10.57 10.06 -12.31
N LYS A 231 -11.83 10.01 -12.76
CA LYS A 231 -12.31 8.98 -13.69
C LYS A 231 -11.57 9.03 -15.03
N LYS A 232 -11.35 10.22 -15.58
CA LYS A 232 -10.59 10.41 -16.82
C LYS A 232 -9.12 10.01 -16.65
N LEU A 233 -8.52 10.34 -15.51
CA LEU A 233 -7.10 10.16 -15.27
C LEU A 233 -6.70 8.72 -14.91
N PHE A 234 -7.53 8.01 -14.15
CA PHE A 234 -7.28 6.65 -13.66
C PHE A 234 -8.13 5.58 -14.35
N GLU A 235 -8.99 5.97 -15.30
CA GLU A 235 -9.91 5.09 -16.04
C GLU A 235 -10.81 4.24 -15.12
N THR A 236 -11.09 4.77 -13.92
CA THR A 236 -11.93 4.09 -12.93
C THR A 236 -12.84 5.10 -12.22
N SER A 237 -13.99 4.61 -11.74
CA SER A 237 -14.89 5.44 -10.95
C SER A 237 -14.48 5.39 -9.48
N PHE A 238 -14.69 6.47 -8.74
CA PHE A 238 -14.36 6.60 -7.33
C PHE A 238 -15.61 6.83 -6.49
N PHE A 239 -15.55 6.45 -5.22
CA PHE A 239 -16.63 6.66 -4.26
C PHE A 239 -16.77 8.14 -3.89
N ASP A 240 -15.62 8.79 -3.68
CA ASP A 240 -15.55 10.21 -3.33
C ASP A 240 -14.22 10.86 -3.75
N ALA A 241 -14.18 12.20 -3.62
CA ALA A 241 -13.00 13.01 -3.89
C ALA A 241 -12.81 14.01 -2.74
N ILE A 242 -11.61 14.04 -2.17
CA ILE A 242 -11.23 14.83 -0.99
C ILE A 242 -10.17 15.82 -1.41
N PRO A 243 -10.37 17.14 -1.23
CA PRO A 243 -9.35 18.14 -1.46
C PRO A 243 -8.15 17.92 -0.53
N LEU A 244 -6.94 18.02 -1.07
CA LEU A 244 -5.69 17.94 -0.34
C LEU A 244 -4.94 19.25 -0.44
N THR A 245 -4.55 19.83 0.70
CA THR A 245 -3.78 21.08 0.75
C THR A 245 -2.75 21.05 1.87
N SER A 246 -1.57 21.61 1.60
CA SER A 246 -0.55 21.85 2.63
C SER A 246 0.26 23.10 2.28
N ASP A 247 0.41 24.01 3.24
CA ASP A 247 1.30 25.17 3.10
C ASP A 247 2.77 24.75 3.04
N ILE A 248 3.11 23.61 3.67
CA ILE A 248 4.45 23.03 3.62
C ILE A 248 4.62 22.35 2.28
N GLY A 249 5.63 22.77 1.53
CA GLY A 249 5.85 22.31 0.17
C GLY A 249 4.88 22.87 -0.87
N LYS A 250 3.95 23.75 -0.47
CA LYS A 250 2.85 24.28 -1.31
C LYS A 250 2.16 23.17 -2.08
N VAL A 251 1.63 22.23 -1.31
CA VAL A 251 1.00 21.04 -1.87
C VAL A 251 -0.48 21.29 -2.11
N GLN A 252 -0.96 20.94 -3.31
CA GLN A 252 -2.39 20.98 -3.68
C GLN A 252 -2.74 19.72 -4.46
N GLY A 253 -3.95 19.21 -4.28
CA GLY A 253 -4.37 18.01 -5.00
C GLY A 253 -5.71 17.46 -4.57
N ILE A 254 -5.94 16.21 -4.95
CA ILE A 254 -7.19 15.50 -4.70
C ILE A 254 -6.86 14.05 -4.32
N ALA A 255 -7.44 13.57 -3.22
CA ALA A 255 -7.49 12.15 -2.90
C ALA A 255 -8.84 11.56 -3.34
N PHE A 256 -8.80 10.49 -4.09
CA PHE A 256 -9.96 9.77 -4.61
C PHE A 256 -10.19 8.51 -3.79
N VAL A 257 -11.33 8.42 -3.13
CA VAL A 257 -11.71 7.26 -2.33
C VAL A 257 -12.05 6.09 -3.26
N LEU A 258 -11.38 4.96 -3.05
CA LEU A 258 -11.57 3.76 -3.86
C LEU A 258 -12.98 3.17 -3.70
N PRO A 259 -13.60 2.65 -4.77
CA PRO A 259 -14.92 2.02 -4.70
C PRO A 259 -14.88 0.57 -4.16
N TYR A 260 -13.71 0.10 -3.75
CA TYR A 260 -13.46 -1.24 -3.21
C TYR A 260 -12.42 -1.20 -2.10
N SER A 261 -12.43 -2.20 -1.21
CA SER A 261 -11.42 -2.34 -0.16
C SER A 261 -10.12 -2.90 -0.75
N PRO A 262 -9.02 -2.12 -0.79
CA PRO A 262 -7.73 -2.65 -1.23
C PRO A 262 -7.15 -3.61 -0.18
N SER A 263 -6.30 -4.54 -0.61
CA SER A 263 -5.52 -5.35 0.32
C SER A 263 -4.39 -4.52 0.94
N LEU A 264 -4.00 -4.82 2.18
CA LEU A 264 -2.89 -4.14 2.87
C LEU A 264 -1.54 -4.24 2.13
N ALA A 265 -1.36 -5.28 1.30
CA ALA A 265 -0.16 -5.50 0.50
C ALA A 265 -0.18 -4.73 -0.84
N GLN A 266 -1.31 -4.18 -1.24
CA GLN A 266 -1.46 -3.49 -2.52
C GLN A 266 -1.02 -2.03 -2.38
N LYS A 267 0.10 -1.68 -2.99
CA LYS A 267 0.51 -0.27 -3.11
C LYS A 267 -0.37 0.44 -4.14
N ASN A 268 -1.00 1.52 -3.72
CA ASN A 268 -1.75 2.38 -4.64
C ASN A 268 -0.79 3.18 -5.53
N ILE A 269 -1.16 3.30 -6.80
CA ILE A 269 -0.45 4.16 -7.74
C ILE A 269 -1.01 5.58 -7.59
N HIS A 270 -0.18 6.50 -7.11
CA HIS A 270 -0.48 7.93 -7.02
C HIS A 270 0.13 8.66 -8.21
N ARG A 271 -0.44 9.80 -8.59
CA ARG A 271 0.19 10.71 -9.57
C ARG A 271 0.68 11.95 -8.86
N ILE A 272 1.99 12.15 -8.90
CA ILE A 272 2.65 13.25 -8.21
C ILE A 272 3.28 14.18 -9.23
N TYR A 273 2.97 15.45 -9.08
CA TYR A 273 3.46 16.52 -9.91
C TYR A 273 4.36 17.45 -9.10
N LEU A 274 5.36 18.00 -9.75
CA LEU A 274 6.20 19.08 -9.24
C LEU A 274 6.05 20.29 -10.18
N LYS A 275 5.54 21.41 -9.66
CA LYS A 275 5.25 22.62 -10.45
C LYS A 275 4.42 22.29 -11.71
N ASN A 276 3.38 21.49 -11.51
CA ASN A 276 2.43 21.01 -12.53
C ASN A 276 3.03 20.10 -13.61
N MET A 277 4.28 19.64 -13.45
CA MET A 277 4.89 18.62 -14.31
C MET A 277 4.89 17.27 -13.61
N LEU A 278 4.52 16.19 -14.31
CA LEU A 278 4.50 14.84 -13.74
C LEU A 278 5.90 14.42 -13.28
N LEU A 279 6.03 14.16 -11.98
CA LEU A 279 7.23 13.67 -11.34
C LEU A 279 7.24 12.14 -11.27
N SER A 280 6.17 11.54 -10.73
CA SER A 280 6.09 10.11 -10.45
C SER A 280 4.67 9.58 -10.55
N GLU A 281 4.55 8.31 -10.93
CA GLU A 281 3.30 7.52 -10.87
C GLU A 281 3.35 6.45 -9.76
N SER A 282 4.42 6.37 -8.98
CA SER A 282 4.65 5.30 -8.01
C SER A 282 5.02 5.76 -6.59
N ALA A 283 5.11 7.07 -6.35
CA ALA A 283 5.54 7.56 -5.04
C ALA A 283 4.52 7.22 -3.94
N ALA A 284 4.88 6.28 -3.10
CA ALA A 284 4.06 5.79 -2.00
C ALA A 284 4.21 6.65 -0.73
N SER A 285 5.20 7.55 -0.67
CA SER A 285 5.63 8.21 0.56
C SER A 285 4.89 9.49 0.93
N LEU A 286 3.95 9.98 0.08
CA LEU A 286 3.30 11.28 0.28
C LEU A 286 2.10 11.25 1.25
N LEU A 287 1.47 10.11 1.44
CA LEU A 287 0.34 9.94 2.36
C LEU A 287 0.74 9.03 3.53
N PRO A 288 0.08 9.16 4.70
CA PRO A 288 0.25 8.22 5.80
C PRO A 288 -0.11 6.78 5.41
N ASP A 289 0.54 5.81 6.04
CA ASP A 289 0.34 4.38 5.75
C ASP A 289 -1.13 3.91 5.89
N TRP A 290 -1.88 4.50 6.81
CA TRP A 290 -3.30 4.18 6.99
C TRP A 290 -4.20 4.67 5.84
N ALA A 291 -3.71 5.57 4.97
CA ALA A 291 -4.48 6.18 3.88
C ALA A 291 -4.57 5.28 2.63
N PHE A 292 -4.38 3.96 2.75
CA PHE A 292 -4.41 3.02 1.61
C PHE A 292 -5.80 2.89 0.93
N PHE A 293 -6.84 3.51 1.49
CA PHE A 293 -8.18 3.56 0.90
C PHE A 293 -8.35 4.61 -0.21
N VAL A 294 -7.32 5.41 -0.49
CA VAL A 294 -7.36 6.45 -1.51
C VAL A 294 -6.24 6.32 -2.55
N LYS A 295 -6.50 6.81 -3.76
CA LYS A 295 -5.49 7.21 -4.75
C LYS A 295 -5.44 8.72 -4.78
N CYS A 296 -4.27 9.33 -5.02
CA CYS A 296 -4.20 10.78 -5.10
C CYS A 296 -3.52 11.29 -6.38
N VAL A 297 -3.89 12.51 -6.72
CA VAL A 297 -3.20 13.38 -7.66
C VAL A 297 -2.80 14.62 -6.91
N VAL A 298 -1.51 14.89 -6.82
CA VAL A 298 -0.97 15.96 -5.99
C VAL A 298 0.09 16.72 -6.76
N ASN A 299 0.07 18.04 -6.69
CA ASN A 299 1.12 18.94 -7.14
C ASN A 299 1.82 19.56 -5.94
N SER A 300 3.14 19.66 -5.98
CA SER A 300 3.93 20.47 -5.04
C SER A 300 4.77 21.50 -5.81
N ASP A 301 4.90 22.70 -5.28
CA ASP A 301 5.75 23.73 -5.87
C ASP A 301 7.12 23.82 -5.19
N GLU A 302 7.28 23.32 -3.96
CA GLU A 302 8.47 23.55 -3.15
C GLU A 302 9.14 22.28 -2.58
N LEU A 303 8.48 21.10 -2.61
CA LEU A 303 9.10 19.86 -2.16
C LEU A 303 10.28 19.49 -3.06
N ARG A 304 11.32 18.93 -2.46
CA ARG A 304 12.56 18.63 -3.14
C ARG A 304 12.50 17.26 -3.84
N PRO A 305 12.69 17.20 -5.18
CA PRO A 305 12.74 15.92 -5.89
C PRO A 305 14.09 15.22 -5.68
N THR A 306 14.10 13.90 -5.84
CA THR A 306 15.33 13.09 -5.96
C THR A 306 16.10 13.44 -7.24
N ALA A 307 17.33 12.95 -7.37
CA ALA A 307 18.17 13.21 -8.56
C ALA A 307 17.59 12.58 -9.84
N SER A 308 16.91 11.42 -9.72
CA SER A 308 16.19 10.77 -10.83
C SER A 308 14.88 11.47 -11.18
N ARG A 309 14.38 12.34 -10.30
CA ARG A 309 13.06 12.98 -10.43
C ARG A 309 11.89 12.00 -10.57
N GLU A 310 12.01 10.89 -9.85
CA GLU A 310 10.97 9.86 -9.81
C GLU A 310 10.30 9.76 -8.43
N ASP A 311 10.79 10.54 -7.45
CA ASP A 311 10.23 10.65 -6.09
C ASP A 311 10.66 11.96 -5.42
N PHE A 312 10.12 12.25 -4.25
CA PHE A 312 10.61 13.31 -3.37
C PHE A 312 11.71 12.80 -2.45
N TYR A 313 12.57 13.72 -2.04
CA TYR A 313 13.62 13.44 -1.07
C TYR A 313 13.00 13.30 0.33
N GLU A 314 13.32 12.20 1.04
CA GLU A 314 12.84 12.00 2.42
C GLU A 314 13.55 13.00 3.35
N ASP A 315 12.84 14.07 3.68
CA ASP A 315 13.27 15.12 4.60
C ASP A 315 12.13 15.57 5.50
N GLN A 316 12.44 16.46 6.45
CA GLN A 316 11.46 17.00 7.39
C GLN A 316 10.29 17.74 6.71
N SER A 317 10.51 18.31 5.53
CA SER A 317 9.45 19.02 4.79
C SER A 317 8.44 18.03 4.21
N LEU A 318 8.91 16.92 3.66
CA LEU A 318 8.04 15.84 3.17
C LEU A 318 7.26 15.20 4.31
N GLU A 319 7.91 14.92 5.46
CA GLU A 319 7.25 14.35 6.63
C GLU A 319 6.11 15.23 7.13
N LYS A 320 6.35 16.54 7.31
CA LYS A 320 5.31 17.49 7.72
C LYS A 320 4.20 17.67 6.67
N ALA A 321 4.54 17.63 5.38
CA ALA A 321 3.52 17.66 4.33
C ALA A 321 2.63 16.41 4.40
N ARG A 322 3.22 15.21 4.61
CA ARG A 322 2.50 13.94 4.81
C ARG A 322 1.54 14.00 5.99
N GLU A 323 1.98 14.55 7.13
CA GLU A 323 1.13 14.77 8.30
C GLU A 323 -0.06 15.69 7.98
N THR A 324 0.20 16.83 7.30
CA THR A 324 -0.84 17.79 6.94
C THR A 324 -1.86 17.21 5.95
N LEU A 325 -1.40 16.42 4.96
CA LEU A 325 -2.30 15.74 4.03
C LEU A 325 -3.12 14.65 4.72
N GLY A 326 -2.51 13.95 5.69
CA GLY A 326 -3.23 13.02 6.57
C GLY A 326 -4.33 13.73 7.36
N GLN A 327 -4.05 14.94 7.87
CA GLN A 327 -5.04 15.76 8.57
C GLN A 327 -6.20 16.15 7.65
N CYS A 328 -5.98 16.49 6.37
CA CYS A 328 -7.06 16.74 5.42
C CYS A 328 -8.01 15.54 5.28
N LEU A 329 -7.46 14.33 5.20
CA LEU A 329 -8.27 13.09 5.13
C LEU A 329 -9.06 12.86 6.41
N ARG A 330 -8.44 13.08 7.56
CA ARG A 330 -9.08 12.97 8.88
C ARG A 330 -10.23 13.96 9.02
N ASP A 331 -9.99 15.24 8.72
CA ASP A 331 -10.99 16.30 8.83
C ASP A 331 -12.21 16.06 7.92
N TYR A 332 -11.96 15.51 6.73
CA TYR A 332 -13.03 15.06 5.85
C TYR A 332 -13.89 13.97 6.48
N LEU A 333 -13.27 12.95 7.13
CA LEU A 333 -14.01 11.89 7.80
C LEU A 333 -14.81 12.40 9.00
N ILE A 334 -14.27 13.37 9.74
CA ILE A 334 -14.97 14.05 10.84
C ILE A 334 -16.18 14.80 10.31
N ALA A 335 -15.99 15.62 9.27
CA ALA A 335 -17.09 16.38 8.65
C ALA A 335 -18.20 15.45 8.12
N LEU A 336 -17.84 14.30 7.53
CA LEU A 336 -18.81 13.29 7.13
C LEU A 336 -19.63 12.74 8.31
N SER A 337 -19.04 12.64 9.50
CA SER A 337 -19.77 12.13 10.68
C SER A 337 -20.87 13.08 11.16
N GLU A 338 -20.68 14.38 10.90
CA GLU A 338 -21.61 15.44 11.28
C GLU A 338 -22.66 15.68 10.18
N ASP A 339 -22.22 15.78 8.93
CA ASP A 339 -23.05 16.22 7.80
C ASP A 339 -23.76 15.05 7.09
N GLU A 340 -23.10 13.90 6.92
CA GLU A 340 -23.59 12.76 6.11
C GLU A 340 -23.28 11.39 6.81
N PRO A 341 -23.84 11.10 8.00
CA PRO A 341 -23.48 9.92 8.80
C PRO A 341 -23.73 8.57 8.09
N GLU A 342 -24.76 8.47 7.27
CA GLU A 342 -25.03 7.24 6.48
C GLU A 342 -23.95 6.98 5.44
N ARG A 343 -23.39 8.03 4.89
CA ARG A 343 -22.30 7.95 3.95
C ARG A 343 -21.00 7.55 4.63
N LEU A 344 -20.75 8.07 5.83
CA LEU A 344 -19.62 7.63 6.66
C LEU A 344 -19.74 6.15 7.00
N ARG A 345 -20.93 5.65 7.37
CA ARG A 345 -21.16 4.21 7.63
C ARG A 345 -20.83 3.37 6.41
N HIS A 346 -21.26 3.79 5.22
CA HIS A 346 -20.95 3.08 3.98
C HIS A 346 -19.44 3.07 3.70
N LEU A 347 -18.76 4.20 3.90
CA LEU A 347 -17.31 4.32 3.75
C LEU A 347 -16.56 3.45 4.77
N ILE A 348 -16.97 3.43 6.03
CA ILE A 348 -16.40 2.58 7.08
C ILE A 348 -16.59 1.09 6.73
N ASN A 349 -17.78 0.68 6.31
CA ASN A 349 -18.01 -0.71 5.93
C ASN A 349 -17.12 -1.15 4.77
N LEU A 350 -16.88 -0.26 3.80
CA LEU A 350 -16.01 -0.52 2.66
C LEU A 350 -14.52 -0.53 3.04
N HIS A 351 -14.10 0.41 3.90
CA HIS A 351 -12.70 0.66 4.21
C HIS A 351 -12.34 0.48 5.70
N HIS A 352 -13.04 -0.42 6.41
CA HIS A 352 -12.90 -0.59 7.85
C HIS A 352 -11.45 -0.82 8.32
N LEU A 353 -10.59 -1.45 7.52
CA LEU A 353 -9.17 -1.64 7.87
C LEU A 353 -8.41 -0.32 7.96
N SER A 354 -8.59 0.59 6.98
CA SER A 354 -7.97 1.93 7.02
C SER A 354 -8.49 2.74 8.21
N MET A 355 -9.79 2.66 8.47
CA MET A 355 -10.42 3.36 9.60
C MET A 355 -9.90 2.81 10.93
N LYS A 356 -9.76 1.48 11.06
CA LYS A 356 -9.16 0.84 12.24
C LYS A 356 -7.70 1.25 12.42
N ALA A 357 -6.90 1.26 11.34
CA ALA A 357 -5.51 1.70 11.38
C ALA A 357 -5.36 3.16 11.85
N LEU A 358 -6.21 4.06 11.36
CA LEU A 358 -6.21 5.46 11.83
C LEU A 358 -6.65 5.57 13.30
N ALA A 359 -7.69 4.83 13.70
CA ALA A 359 -8.20 4.85 15.08
C ALA A 359 -7.17 4.35 16.10
N VAL A 360 -6.29 3.44 15.72
CA VAL A 360 -5.15 3.01 16.57
C VAL A 360 -4.17 4.17 16.82
N GLN A 361 -3.92 5.02 15.83
CA GLN A 361 -2.93 6.10 15.92
C GLN A 361 -3.49 7.40 16.54
N ASP A 362 -4.80 7.67 16.36
CA ASP A 362 -5.45 8.94 16.73
C ASP A 362 -6.55 8.73 17.77
N SER A 363 -6.37 9.32 18.96
CA SER A 363 -7.31 9.17 20.08
C SER A 363 -8.65 9.83 19.86
N ASP A 364 -8.69 10.99 19.21
CA ASP A 364 -9.93 11.72 18.98
C ASP A 364 -10.74 11.06 17.88
N PHE A 365 -10.06 10.62 16.82
CA PHE A 365 -10.69 9.85 15.76
C PHE A 365 -11.20 8.49 16.26
N PHE A 366 -10.45 7.80 17.14
CA PHE A 366 -10.90 6.58 17.81
C PHE A 366 -12.25 6.77 18.49
N ARG A 367 -12.37 7.81 19.35
CA ARG A 367 -13.63 8.10 20.07
C ARG A 367 -14.79 8.40 19.15
N LEU A 368 -14.51 9.02 18.01
CA LEU A 368 -15.52 9.37 17.01
C LEU A 368 -16.10 8.14 16.31
N ILE A 369 -15.26 7.18 15.93
CA ILE A 369 -15.66 6.12 15.02
C ILE A 369 -15.81 4.74 15.64
N ILE A 370 -15.29 4.51 16.87
CA ILE A 370 -15.21 3.17 17.45
C ILE A 370 -16.58 2.48 17.52
N ASP A 371 -17.64 3.20 17.81
CA ASP A 371 -19.01 2.70 17.84
C ASP A 371 -19.54 2.23 16.48
N PHE A 372 -19.00 2.75 15.38
CA PHE A 372 -19.40 2.40 14.01
C PHE A 372 -18.52 1.31 13.41
N LEU A 373 -17.38 0.97 14.03
CA LEU A 373 -16.49 -0.06 13.51
C LEU A 373 -17.12 -1.45 13.61
N PRO A 374 -17.08 -2.23 12.53
CA PRO A 374 -17.59 -3.58 12.53
C PRO A 374 -16.58 -4.56 13.13
N PHE A 375 -17.09 -5.49 13.96
CA PHE A 375 -16.36 -6.62 14.53
C PHE A 375 -17.07 -7.92 14.21
N GLU A 376 -16.33 -9.00 14.05
CA GLU A 376 -16.90 -10.35 13.98
C GLU A 376 -17.23 -10.81 15.39
N THR A 377 -18.43 -11.35 15.58
CA THR A 377 -18.90 -11.85 16.87
C THR A 377 -19.51 -13.23 16.73
N THR A 378 -19.76 -13.93 17.84
CA THR A 378 -20.45 -15.23 17.86
C THR A 378 -21.84 -15.20 17.23
N PHE A 379 -22.45 -14.02 17.07
CA PHE A 379 -23.76 -13.81 16.42
C PHE A 379 -23.67 -13.12 15.06
N GLY A 380 -22.50 -13.17 14.42
CA GLY A 380 -22.25 -12.53 13.14
C GLY A 380 -21.56 -11.19 13.27
N ARG A 381 -21.41 -10.49 12.14
CA ARG A 381 -20.73 -9.20 12.09
C ARG A 381 -21.68 -8.09 12.57
N MET A 382 -21.26 -7.31 13.55
CA MET A 382 -22.01 -6.17 14.08
C MET A 382 -21.07 -5.03 14.47
N THR A 383 -21.61 -3.82 14.60
CA THR A 383 -20.84 -2.66 15.10
C THR A 383 -20.64 -2.78 16.61
N LEU A 384 -19.61 -2.11 17.13
CA LEU A 384 -19.35 -2.13 18.58
C LEU A 384 -20.51 -1.53 19.37
N LYS A 385 -21.19 -0.51 18.82
CA LYS A 385 -22.39 0.06 19.41
C LYS A 385 -23.53 -0.99 19.54
N GLU A 386 -23.83 -1.72 18.47
CA GLU A 386 -24.87 -2.78 18.49
C GLU A 386 -24.52 -3.90 19.47
N PHE A 387 -23.22 -4.20 19.62
CA PHE A 387 -22.76 -5.20 20.57
C PHE A 387 -22.97 -4.76 22.03
N ARG A 388 -22.50 -3.53 22.38
CA ARG A 388 -22.58 -3.03 23.76
C ARG A 388 -23.99 -2.68 24.23
N GLU A 389 -24.90 -2.36 23.32
CA GLU A 389 -26.32 -2.15 23.64
C GLU A 389 -27.00 -3.42 24.19
N LYS A 390 -26.48 -4.60 23.83
CA LYS A 390 -27.02 -5.90 24.26
C LYS A 390 -26.19 -6.57 25.36
N ASN A 391 -24.93 -6.15 25.53
CA ASN A 391 -23.99 -6.81 26.42
C ASN A 391 -23.36 -5.79 27.39
N PRO A 392 -23.51 -5.97 28.71
CA PRO A 392 -22.98 -5.04 29.73
C PRO A 392 -21.45 -5.06 29.85
N VAL A 393 -20.82 -6.11 29.35
CA VAL A 393 -19.36 -6.27 29.29
C VAL A 393 -19.01 -6.75 27.89
N ILE A 394 -17.99 -6.13 27.29
CA ILE A 394 -17.45 -6.57 26.01
C ILE A 394 -16.44 -7.67 26.28
N ARG A 395 -16.76 -8.89 25.88
CA ARG A 395 -15.80 -10.00 25.92
C ARG A 395 -15.19 -10.23 24.55
N TYR A 396 -13.88 -10.38 24.50
CA TYR A 396 -13.18 -10.66 23.24
C TYR A 396 -12.05 -11.68 23.43
N VAL A 397 -11.69 -12.34 22.34
CA VAL A 397 -10.55 -13.24 22.25
C VAL A 397 -9.52 -12.60 21.32
N SER A 398 -8.26 -12.55 21.74
CA SER A 398 -7.18 -11.89 20.98
C SER A 398 -6.63 -12.69 19.80
N SER A 399 -6.96 -13.99 19.71
CA SER A 399 -6.49 -14.88 18.65
C SER A 399 -7.65 -15.46 17.85
N HIS A 400 -7.49 -15.49 16.52
CA HIS A 400 -8.47 -16.07 15.61
C HIS A 400 -8.69 -17.58 15.86
N ASP A 401 -7.62 -18.31 16.18
CA ASP A 401 -7.69 -19.75 16.46
C ASP A 401 -8.40 -20.03 17.79
N GLN A 402 -8.15 -19.26 18.83
CA GLN A 402 -8.89 -19.34 20.08
C GLN A 402 -10.37 -19.00 19.89
N TYR A 403 -10.68 -17.97 19.09
CA TYR A 403 -12.06 -17.62 18.79
C TYR A 403 -12.81 -18.78 18.11
N ARG A 404 -12.20 -19.45 17.12
CA ARG A 404 -12.78 -20.62 16.45
C ARG A 404 -13.09 -21.75 17.42
N GLN A 405 -12.25 -21.95 18.43
CA GLN A 405 -12.46 -23.01 19.44
C GLN A 405 -13.71 -22.77 20.28
N ILE A 406 -13.91 -21.53 20.72
CA ILE A 406 -14.98 -21.22 21.68
C ILE A 406 -16.25 -20.65 21.06
N SER A 407 -16.20 -20.09 19.86
CA SER A 407 -17.33 -19.37 19.24
C SER A 407 -18.61 -20.21 19.14
N GLY A 408 -18.49 -21.48 18.75
CA GLY A 408 -19.65 -22.39 18.66
C GLY A 408 -20.26 -22.70 20.02
N VAL A 409 -19.42 -22.88 21.04
CA VAL A 409 -19.88 -23.14 22.42
C VAL A 409 -20.48 -21.87 23.02
N ALA A 410 -19.85 -20.72 22.84
CA ALA A 410 -20.35 -19.44 23.32
C ALA A 410 -21.70 -19.09 22.68
N ALA A 411 -21.83 -19.25 21.35
CA ALA A 411 -23.08 -19.02 20.65
C ALA A 411 -24.24 -19.93 21.16
N ALA A 412 -23.94 -21.22 21.41
CA ALA A 412 -24.93 -22.17 21.91
C ALA A 412 -25.38 -21.87 23.34
N GLN A 413 -24.52 -21.21 24.14
CA GLN A 413 -24.88 -20.73 25.47
C GLN A 413 -25.52 -19.34 25.50
N GLY A 414 -25.65 -18.68 24.33
CA GLY A 414 -26.17 -17.32 24.23
C GLY A 414 -25.15 -16.24 24.61
N GLU A 415 -23.85 -16.57 24.72
CA GLU A 415 -22.79 -15.65 25.08
C GLU A 415 -22.21 -14.95 23.86
N ALA A 416 -22.16 -13.61 23.92
CA ALA A 416 -21.59 -12.77 22.87
C ALA A 416 -20.09 -12.56 23.12
N ILE A 417 -19.28 -12.99 22.15
CA ILE A 417 -17.80 -12.82 22.19
C ILE A 417 -17.34 -12.23 20.87
N ILE A 418 -16.42 -11.27 20.92
CA ILE A 418 -15.80 -10.63 19.75
C ILE A 418 -14.53 -11.38 19.36
N ASN A 419 -14.35 -11.58 18.05
CA ASN A 419 -13.09 -12.03 17.48
C ASN A 419 -12.11 -10.84 17.37
N GLY A 420 -11.20 -10.73 18.31
CA GLY A 420 -10.11 -9.74 18.31
C GLY A 420 -8.88 -10.17 17.52
N GLY A 421 -8.86 -11.36 16.91
CA GLY A 421 -7.71 -11.89 16.15
C GLY A 421 -7.45 -11.21 14.80
N TYR A 422 -8.33 -10.33 14.34
CA TYR A 422 -8.08 -9.52 13.14
C TYR A 422 -7.15 -8.35 13.43
N VAL A 423 -6.51 -7.86 12.36
CA VAL A 423 -5.57 -6.73 12.42
C VAL A 423 -6.24 -5.52 13.07
N TYR A 424 -5.61 -4.94 14.07
CA TYR A 424 -6.04 -3.79 14.89
C TYR A 424 -7.19 -4.07 15.88
N ASP A 425 -7.89 -5.20 15.83
CA ASP A 425 -9.09 -5.41 16.63
C ASP A 425 -8.79 -5.54 18.13
N SER A 426 -7.81 -6.35 18.50
CA SER A 426 -7.40 -6.46 19.91
C SER A 426 -6.93 -5.12 20.49
N GLU A 427 -6.09 -4.39 19.74
CA GLU A 427 -5.56 -3.10 20.18
C GLU A 427 -6.66 -2.05 20.37
N LEU A 428 -7.64 -2.02 19.47
CA LEU A 428 -8.80 -1.14 19.60
C LEU A 428 -9.70 -1.52 20.79
N LEU A 429 -9.89 -2.81 21.06
CA LEU A 429 -10.69 -3.30 22.19
C LEU A 429 -9.99 -3.06 23.52
N GLU A 430 -8.67 -3.28 23.60
CA GLU A 430 -7.86 -2.92 24.77
C GLU A 430 -7.97 -1.43 25.08
N ARG A 431 -7.84 -0.58 24.06
CA ARG A 431 -8.00 0.87 24.23
C ARG A 431 -9.42 1.25 24.62
N PHE A 432 -10.43 0.55 24.13
CA PHE A 432 -11.82 0.80 24.50
C PHE A 432 -12.11 0.49 25.97
N SER A 433 -11.26 -0.29 26.65
CA SER A 433 -11.35 -0.56 28.09
C SER A 433 -11.28 0.72 28.95
N GLU A 434 -10.72 1.81 28.43
CA GLU A 434 -10.74 3.13 29.10
C GLU A 434 -12.13 3.77 29.15
N LEU A 435 -13.04 3.37 28.26
CA LEU A 435 -14.38 3.96 28.06
C LEU A 435 -15.51 3.04 28.51
N TYR A 436 -15.30 1.72 28.50
CA TYR A 436 -16.33 0.72 28.74
C TYR A 436 -15.71 -0.55 29.35
N PRO A 437 -16.46 -1.35 30.14
CA PRO A 437 -15.98 -2.63 30.63
C PRO A 437 -15.63 -3.60 29.50
N VAL A 438 -14.36 -3.94 29.36
CA VAL A 438 -13.83 -4.88 28.35
C VAL A 438 -13.06 -5.97 29.08
N GLU A 439 -13.30 -7.22 28.70
CA GLU A 439 -12.67 -8.40 29.27
C GLU A 439 -12.11 -9.28 28.16
N GLN A 440 -10.79 -9.52 28.21
CA GLN A 440 -10.18 -10.53 27.36
C GLN A 440 -10.44 -11.90 27.97
N VAL A 441 -11.03 -12.80 27.19
CA VAL A 441 -11.31 -14.17 27.59
C VAL A 441 -10.49 -15.16 26.78
N ASP A 442 -10.05 -16.22 27.43
CA ASP A 442 -9.49 -17.41 26.79
C ASP A 442 -10.42 -18.61 26.98
N ALA A 443 -10.10 -19.72 26.33
CA ALA A 443 -10.95 -20.91 26.42
C ALA A 443 -10.97 -21.51 27.85
N ALA A 444 -9.93 -21.31 28.66
CA ALA A 444 -9.94 -21.77 30.05
C ALA A 444 -10.83 -20.92 30.94
N GLY A 445 -10.72 -19.58 30.83
CA GLY A 445 -11.61 -18.64 31.53
C GLY A 445 -13.07 -18.85 31.10
N PHE A 446 -13.29 -19.09 29.81
CA PHE A 446 -14.62 -19.40 29.31
C PHE A 446 -15.15 -20.72 29.85
N ALA A 447 -14.31 -21.78 29.95
CA ALA A 447 -14.70 -23.07 30.53
C ALA A 447 -15.09 -22.99 32.01
N GLN A 448 -14.65 -21.96 32.77
CA GLN A 448 -15.08 -21.70 34.12
C GLN A 448 -16.57 -21.26 34.22
N THR A 449 -17.14 -20.77 33.11
CA THR A 449 -18.57 -20.42 33.05
C THR A 449 -19.48 -21.63 32.83
N PHE A 450 -18.89 -22.82 32.57
CA PHE A 450 -19.64 -24.05 32.39
C PHE A 450 -20.24 -24.56 33.70
N GLU A 451 -21.38 -25.24 33.57
CA GLU A 451 -22.02 -25.84 34.72
C GLU A 451 -21.17 -26.98 35.28
N ASP A 452 -20.87 -26.88 36.57
CA ASP A 452 -20.17 -27.93 37.31
C ASP A 452 -21.00 -29.19 37.47
N ILE A 453 -20.33 -30.33 37.52
CA ILE A 453 -20.94 -31.61 37.84
C ILE A 453 -21.25 -31.71 39.33
N THR A 454 -22.32 -32.43 39.66
CA THR A 454 -22.69 -32.69 41.06
C THR A 454 -21.70 -33.65 41.75
N LEU A 455 -21.73 -33.74 43.08
CA LEU A 455 -20.86 -34.66 43.83
C LEU A 455 -21.12 -36.14 43.43
N GLU A 456 -22.36 -36.53 43.24
CA GLU A 456 -22.74 -37.88 42.81
C GLU A 456 -22.21 -38.19 41.39
N GLU A 457 -22.29 -37.22 40.46
CA GLU A 457 -21.75 -37.35 39.12
C GLU A 457 -20.23 -37.44 39.16
N ARG A 458 -19.56 -36.71 40.06
CA ARG A 458 -18.09 -36.71 40.21
C ARG A 458 -17.57 -38.10 40.56
N ASP A 459 -18.24 -38.82 41.46
CA ASP A 459 -17.89 -40.19 41.78
C ASP A 459 -18.04 -41.12 40.55
N SER A 460 -19.07 -40.92 39.77
CA SER A 460 -19.35 -41.75 38.57
C SER A 460 -18.36 -41.55 37.44
N VAL A 461 -17.71 -40.37 37.30
CA VAL A 461 -16.76 -40.05 36.23
C VAL A 461 -15.32 -40.24 36.64
N PHE A 462 -15.03 -40.53 37.91
CA PHE A 462 -13.67 -40.56 38.45
C PHE A 462 -12.76 -41.53 37.74
N ASP A 463 -13.20 -42.80 37.52
CA ASP A 463 -12.42 -43.83 36.86
C ASP A 463 -12.11 -43.44 35.41
N PHE A 464 -13.08 -42.82 34.71
CA PHE A 464 -12.91 -42.33 33.35
C PHE A 464 -11.82 -41.23 33.29
N LEU A 465 -11.88 -40.24 34.17
CA LEU A 465 -10.91 -39.14 34.20
C LEU A 465 -9.51 -39.63 34.57
N GLN A 466 -9.35 -40.59 35.46
CA GLN A 466 -8.05 -41.21 35.77
C GLN A 466 -7.42 -41.86 34.52
N VAL A 467 -8.20 -42.60 33.73
CA VAL A 467 -7.72 -43.20 32.49
C VAL A 467 -7.37 -42.11 31.44
N ALA A 468 -8.22 -41.10 31.32
CA ALA A 468 -8.03 -39.97 30.38
C ALA A 468 -6.75 -39.19 30.70
N ASP A 469 -6.51 -38.85 31.97
CA ASP A 469 -5.29 -38.15 32.42
C ASP A 469 -4.04 -39.00 32.17
N GLN A 470 -4.10 -40.31 32.46
CA GLN A 470 -2.98 -41.21 32.21
C GLN A 470 -2.61 -41.31 30.74
N VAL A 471 -3.60 -41.36 29.86
CA VAL A 471 -3.43 -41.47 28.41
C VAL A 471 -2.93 -40.18 27.78
N LEU A 472 -3.36 -39.03 28.29
CA LEU A 472 -2.98 -37.72 27.74
C LEU A 472 -1.79 -37.08 28.44
N ARG A 473 -1.27 -37.66 29.51
CA ARG A 473 -0.07 -37.22 30.22
C ARG A 473 1.15 -37.01 29.31
N PRO A 474 1.44 -37.93 28.33
CA PRO A 474 2.55 -37.73 27.41
C PRO A 474 2.43 -36.47 26.53
N PHE A 475 1.24 -35.92 26.39
CA PHE A 475 0.92 -34.69 25.65
C PHE A 475 0.75 -33.47 26.54
N GLN A 476 1.10 -33.57 27.84
CA GLN A 476 1.00 -32.49 28.84
C GLN A 476 -0.42 -31.88 28.88
N CYS A 477 -1.43 -32.71 28.60
CA CYS A 477 -2.83 -32.33 28.61
C CYS A 477 -3.53 -32.91 29.84
N VAL A 478 -4.19 -32.04 30.61
CA VAL A 478 -5.01 -32.42 31.79
C VAL A 478 -6.46 -32.47 31.36
N THR A 479 -7.20 -33.43 31.91
CA THR A 479 -8.62 -33.60 31.58
C THR A 479 -9.52 -33.12 32.71
N ASP A 480 -10.68 -32.57 32.36
CA ASP A 480 -11.77 -32.24 33.26
C ASP A 480 -13.11 -32.54 32.56
N ILE A 481 -14.18 -32.59 33.32
CA ILE A 481 -15.52 -32.86 32.83
C ILE A 481 -16.51 -31.78 33.30
N LYS A 482 -17.25 -31.22 32.38
CA LYS A 482 -18.20 -30.14 32.61
C LYS A 482 -19.50 -30.40 31.83
N LYS A 483 -20.54 -29.62 32.11
CA LYS A 483 -21.78 -29.63 31.31
C LYS A 483 -21.89 -28.35 30.52
N PHE A 484 -21.92 -28.44 29.19
CA PHE A 484 -22.04 -27.28 28.31
C PHE A 484 -22.83 -27.58 27.04
N LEU A 485 -23.19 -26.54 26.30
CA LEU A 485 -23.82 -26.61 24.99
C LEU A 485 -22.82 -26.26 23.90
N PRO A 486 -22.97 -26.75 22.66
CA PRO A 486 -24.02 -27.66 22.21
C PRO A 486 -23.81 -29.10 22.68
N ILE A 487 -24.89 -29.87 22.84
CA ILE A 487 -24.83 -31.27 23.33
C ILE A 487 -24.05 -32.17 22.36
N GLU A 488 -24.07 -31.86 21.07
CA GLU A 488 -23.37 -32.58 20.02
C GLU A 488 -21.85 -32.50 20.14
N MET A 489 -21.33 -31.47 20.82
CA MET A 489 -19.90 -31.31 21.04
C MET A 489 -19.42 -32.17 22.23
N PRO A 490 -18.60 -33.19 22.01
CA PRO A 490 -18.19 -34.09 23.07
C PRO A 490 -17.10 -33.51 23.98
N MET A 491 -16.29 -32.57 23.48
CA MET A 491 -15.19 -31.99 24.25
C MET A 491 -14.82 -30.60 23.73
N LEU A 492 -14.13 -29.83 24.58
CA LEU A 492 -13.48 -28.57 24.27
C LEU A 492 -11.98 -28.68 24.64
N TYR A 493 -11.10 -28.35 23.71
CA TYR A 493 -9.65 -28.30 23.93
C TYR A 493 -9.21 -26.86 24.18
N HIS A 494 -8.37 -26.68 25.16
CA HIS A 494 -7.76 -25.39 25.47
C HIS A 494 -6.25 -25.53 25.56
N LEU A 495 -5.53 -24.65 24.89
CA LEU A 495 -4.08 -24.53 24.94
C LEU A 495 -3.72 -23.25 25.68
N SER A 496 -2.87 -23.33 26.71
CA SER A 496 -2.35 -22.13 27.38
C SER A 496 -1.45 -21.33 26.43
N GLN A 497 -1.22 -20.05 26.71
CA GLN A 497 -0.30 -19.24 25.88
C GLN A 497 1.11 -19.84 25.83
N GLU A 498 1.58 -20.41 26.95
CA GLU A 498 2.86 -21.11 27.01
C GLU A 498 2.83 -22.41 26.19
N GLY A 499 1.71 -23.14 26.23
CA GLY A 499 1.48 -24.33 25.46
C GLY A 499 1.44 -24.08 23.95
N ASP A 500 0.83 -22.98 23.52
CA ASP A 500 0.77 -22.57 22.11
C ASP A 500 2.16 -22.21 21.58
N PHE A 501 2.93 -21.45 22.37
CA PHE A 501 4.32 -21.16 22.07
C PHE A 501 5.17 -22.43 21.96
N LEU A 502 5.08 -23.34 22.92
CA LEU A 502 5.81 -24.61 22.91
C LEU A 502 5.44 -25.47 21.70
N ARG A 503 4.15 -25.54 21.36
CA ARG A 503 3.68 -26.28 20.20
C ARG A 503 4.23 -25.69 18.89
N SER A 504 4.28 -24.38 18.76
CA SER A 504 4.88 -23.68 17.63
C SER A 504 6.40 -23.95 17.52
N VAL A 505 7.10 -23.98 18.66
CA VAL A 505 8.53 -24.31 18.74
C VAL A 505 8.77 -25.78 18.33
N GLU A 506 7.95 -26.72 18.80
CA GLU A 506 8.08 -28.14 18.43
C GLU A 506 7.80 -28.36 16.95
N HIS A 507 6.77 -27.73 16.39
CA HIS A 507 6.50 -27.78 14.96
C HIS A 507 7.65 -27.19 14.13
N SER A 508 8.23 -26.08 14.59
CA SER A 508 9.41 -25.48 13.97
C SER A 508 10.64 -26.40 14.02
N LYS A 509 10.81 -27.20 15.09
CA LYS A 509 11.88 -28.21 15.20
C LYS A 509 11.75 -29.33 14.17
N GLU A 510 10.54 -29.77 13.87
CA GLU A 510 10.30 -30.84 12.88
C GLU A 510 10.68 -30.41 11.45
N ILE A 511 10.66 -29.10 11.17
CA ILE A 511 10.94 -28.51 9.85
C ILE A 511 12.36 -27.93 9.77
N ALA A 512 13.01 -27.62 10.90
CA ALA A 512 14.29 -26.91 10.95
C ALA A 512 15.52 -27.78 10.68
N ASN A 513 16.54 -27.18 10.05
CA ASN A 513 17.87 -27.76 9.91
C ASN A 513 18.58 -27.90 11.27
N LYS A 514 19.47 -28.89 11.39
CA LYS A 514 20.21 -29.26 12.62
C LYS A 514 20.77 -28.06 13.42
N MET A 515 21.17 -26.99 12.76
CA MET A 515 21.80 -25.81 13.40
C MET A 515 20.81 -24.96 14.22
N TRP A 516 19.53 -24.95 13.85
CA TRP A 516 18.47 -24.25 14.58
C TRP A 516 17.81 -25.11 15.67
N SER A 517 17.91 -26.44 15.55
CA SER A 517 17.30 -27.37 16.50
C SER A 517 17.88 -27.26 17.91
N ASP A 518 19.17 -26.94 18.06
CA ASP A 518 19.82 -26.77 19.38
C ASP A 518 19.36 -25.49 20.10
N ILE A 519 19.12 -24.40 19.34
CA ILE A 519 18.55 -23.15 19.89
C ILE A 519 17.10 -23.37 20.34
N LEU A 520 16.32 -24.06 19.52
CA LEU A 520 14.92 -24.38 19.80
C LEU A 520 14.78 -25.37 20.96
N ASN A 521 15.74 -26.28 21.17
CA ASN A 521 15.79 -27.18 22.34
C ASN A 521 16.01 -26.40 23.64
N ASN A 522 16.95 -25.47 23.67
CA ASN A 522 17.20 -24.63 24.85
C ASN A 522 16.01 -23.75 25.21
N LEU A 523 15.24 -23.28 24.19
CA LEU A 523 14.00 -22.53 24.41
C LEU A 523 12.90 -23.42 24.99
N SER A 524 12.69 -24.64 24.47
CA SER A 524 11.65 -25.53 24.98
C SER A 524 11.93 -26.03 26.40
N ASP A 525 13.19 -26.31 26.74
CA ASP A 525 13.58 -26.77 28.09
C ASP A 525 13.36 -25.71 29.18
N SER A 526 13.34 -24.44 28.80
CA SER A 526 13.06 -23.31 29.70
C SER A 526 11.59 -23.21 30.10
N TYR A 527 10.68 -23.66 29.25
CA TYR A 527 9.22 -23.51 29.39
C TYR A 527 8.48 -24.84 29.67
N SER A 528 9.15 -25.99 29.60
CA SER A 528 8.50 -27.32 29.60
C SER A 528 7.99 -27.84 30.96
N LYS A 529 7.85 -27.01 32.02
CA LYS A 529 7.54 -27.47 33.37
C LYS A 529 6.09 -27.28 33.83
N GLY A 530 5.14 -26.98 32.92
CA GLY A 530 3.74 -26.68 33.27
C GLY A 530 2.72 -27.59 32.60
N ILE A 531 1.46 -27.43 33.00
CA ILE A 531 0.29 -27.95 32.28
C ILE A 531 0.09 -27.03 31.06
N ASN A 532 0.22 -27.61 29.87
CA ASN A 532 0.19 -26.83 28.63
C ASN A 532 -1.18 -26.81 27.97
N ALA A 533 -2.03 -27.81 28.26
CA ALA A 533 -3.34 -27.96 27.66
C ALA A 533 -4.38 -28.55 28.61
N TYR A 534 -5.64 -28.23 28.37
CA TYR A 534 -6.80 -28.82 29.01
C TYR A 534 -7.76 -29.40 27.98
N LEU A 535 -8.34 -30.56 28.28
CA LEU A 535 -9.40 -31.17 27.51
C LEU A 535 -10.65 -31.31 28.41
N PHE A 536 -11.66 -30.49 28.15
CA PHE A 536 -12.93 -30.51 28.88
C PHE A 536 -13.91 -31.43 28.16
N PHE A 537 -14.30 -32.54 28.80
CA PHE A 537 -15.36 -33.42 28.28
C PHE A 537 -16.74 -32.90 28.64
N ASN A 538 -17.70 -33.03 27.72
CA ASN A 538 -19.07 -32.59 27.91
C ASN A 538 -19.96 -33.72 28.44
N LEU A 539 -20.29 -33.72 29.72
CA LEU A 539 -21.17 -34.77 30.30
C LEU A 539 -22.59 -34.80 29.72
N ARG A 540 -23.03 -33.70 29.06
CA ARG A 540 -24.32 -33.70 28.33
C ARG A 540 -24.28 -34.49 27.03
N ASN A 541 -23.09 -34.75 26.50
CA ASN A 541 -22.92 -35.47 25.23
C ASN A 541 -23.18 -36.97 25.41
N PRO A 542 -24.05 -37.61 24.55
CA PRO A 542 -24.37 -39.03 24.68
C PRO A 542 -23.19 -39.97 24.56
N LEU A 543 -22.14 -39.62 23.76
CA LEU A 543 -20.92 -40.41 23.62
C LEU A 543 -20.16 -40.42 24.94
N ILE A 544 -19.94 -39.27 25.55
CA ILE A 544 -19.22 -39.13 26.81
C ILE A 544 -19.97 -39.88 27.93
N GLN A 545 -21.32 -39.79 28.00
CA GLN A 545 -22.13 -40.53 28.97
C GLN A 545 -21.97 -42.04 28.82
N LYS A 546 -21.77 -42.54 27.60
CA LYS A 546 -21.53 -43.96 27.35
C LYS A 546 -20.09 -44.33 27.76
N LEU A 547 -19.08 -43.52 27.43
CA LEU A 547 -17.67 -43.73 27.77
C LEU A 547 -17.45 -43.80 29.29
N VAL A 548 -18.11 -42.92 30.04
CA VAL A 548 -18.06 -42.90 31.50
C VAL A 548 -18.53 -44.20 32.13
N LYS A 549 -19.50 -44.88 31.50
CA LYS A 549 -20.06 -46.16 32.00
C LYS A 549 -19.26 -47.41 31.60
N LEU A 550 -18.28 -47.27 30.72
CA LEU A 550 -17.40 -48.38 30.32
C LEU A 550 -16.45 -48.76 31.42
N LYS A 551 -16.11 -50.07 31.49
CA LYS A 551 -15.11 -50.63 32.38
C LYS A 551 -13.82 -51.07 31.69
N ASP A 552 -13.84 -51.10 30.34
CA ASP A 552 -12.70 -51.46 29.54
C ASP A 552 -11.73 -50.28 29.40
N VAL A 553 -10.66 -50.32 30.19
CA VAL A 553 -9.63 -49.29 30.24
C VAL A 553 -8.94 -49.06 28.88
N GLN A 554 -8.75 -50.17 28.10
CA GLN A 554 -8.10 -50.06 26.80
C GLN A 554 -9.01 -49.34 25.79
N LEU A 555 -10.30 -49.68 25.77
CA LEU A 555 -11.27 -49.01 24.90
C LEU A 555 -11.49 -47.53 25.27
N ILE A 556 -11.58 -47.22 26.58
CA ILE A 556 -11.63 -45.85 27.05
C ILE A 556 -10.39 -45.08 26.60
N GLY A 557 -9.20 -45.62 26.79
CA GLY A 557 -7.94 -44.99 26.39
C GLY A 557 -7.89 -44.64 24.90
N ARG A 558 -8.27 -45.60 24.03
CA ARG A 558 -8.35 -45.37 22.57
C ARG A 558 -9.37 -44.31 22.20
N ALA A 559 -10.55 -44.32 22.81
CA ALA A 559 -11.58 -43.34 22.58
C ALA A 559 -11.12 -41.93 22.97
N VAL A 560 -10.46 -41.79 24.13
CA VAL A 560 -9.90 -40.52 24.61
C VAL A 560 -8.81 -40.02 23.66
N GLN A 561 -7.90 -40.89 23.16
CA GLN A 561 -6.90 -40.49 22.16
C GLN A 561 -7.55 -39.95 20.88
N MET A 562 -8.61 -40.63 20.39
CA MET A 562 -9.30 -40.17 19.18
C MET A 562 -10.05 -38.86 19.40
N LEU A 563 -10.69 -38.68 20.56
CA LEU A 563 -11.33 -37.42 20.92
C LEU A 563 -10.31 -36.29 21.05
N TYR A 564 -9.13 -36.54 21.64
CA TYR A 564 -8.03 -35.58 21.69
C TYR A 564 -7.57 -35.15 20.27
N ILE A 565 -7.33 -36.11 19.37
CA ILE A 565 -6.95 -35.82 17.99
C ILE A 565 -8.06 -35.03 17.27
N GLN A 566 -9.33 -35.43 17.46
CA GLN A 566 -10.46 -34.71 16.90
C GLN A 566 -10.52 -33.27 17.40
N ALA A 567 -10.26 -33.04 18.69
CA ALA A 567 -10.23 -31.71 19.29
C ALA A 567 -9.12 -30.82 18.68
N LEU A 568 -7.93 -31.39 18.46
CA LEU A 568 -6.82 -30.70 17.80
C LEU A 568 -7.18 -30.31 16.36
N LEU A 569 -7.78 -31.24 15.60
CA LEU A 569 -8.18 -30.97 14.21
C LEU A 569 -9.29 -29.91 14.13
N MET A 570 -10.26 -29.95 15.03
CA MET A 570 -11.32 -28.93 15.11
C MET A 570 -10.78 -27.55 15.50
N GLY A 571 -9.72 -27.51 16.35
CA GLY A 571 -9.01 -26.30 16.72
C GLY A 571 -7.98 -25.83 15.68
N HIS A 572 -7.84 -26.54 14.54
CA HIS A 572 -6.84 -26.28 13.50
C HIS A 572 -5.39 -26.31 14.02
N HIS A 573 -5.13 -27.03 15.12
CA HIS A 573 -3.77 -27.21 15.60
C HIS A 573 -3.01 -28.19 14.70
N PRO A 574 -1.77 -27.88 14.29
CA PRO A 574 -0.94 -28.80 13.54
C PRO A 574 -0.64 -30.04 14.39
N LEU A 575 -0.79 -31.22 13.81
CA LEU A 575 -0.50 -32.48 14.50
C LEU A 575 1.01 -32.76 14.45
N HIS A 576 1.59 -33.08 15.60
CA HIS A 576 2.96 -33.57 15.71
C HIS A 576 3.08 -35.04 15.25
N VAL A 577 4.30 -35.50 14.96
CA VAL A 577 4.58 -36.88 14.48
C VAL A 577 3.94 -37.93 15.37
N LYS A 578 3.99 -37.77 16.71
CA LYS A 578 3.36 -38.68 17.66
C LYS A 578 1.83 -38.70 17.54
N GLU A 579 1.23 -37.55 17.35
CA GLU A 579 -0.22 -37.37 17.19
C GLU A 579 -0.72 -37.88 15.85
N LEU A 580 0.06 -37.70 14.77
CA LEU A 580 -0.21 -38.33 13.48
C LEU A 580 -0.18 -39.86 13.56
N SER A 581 0.78 -40.42 14.34
CA SER A 581 0.84 -41.86 14.58
C SER A 581 -0.39 -42.37 15.34
N LEU A 582 -0.89 -41.59 16.33
CA LEU A 582 -2.13 -41.93 17.03
C LEU A 582 -3.34 -41.86 16.12
N LEU A 583 -3.42 -40.85 15.23
CA LEU A 583 -4.51 -40.74 14.27
C LEU A 583 -4.55 -41.95 13.35
N THR A 584 -3.42 -42.29 12.77
CA THR A 584 -3.32 -43.43 11.80
C THR A 584 -3.62 -44.78 12.48
N GLY A 585 -3.00 -45.05 13.63
CA GLY A 585 -3.19 -46.29 14.37
C GLY A 585 -4.60 -46.40 14.95
N GLY A 586 -5.11 -45.35 15.58
CA GLY A 586 -6.41 -45.34 16.19
C GLY A 586 -7.58 -45.49 15.19
N LEU A 587 -7.44 -44.91 13.98
CA LEU A 587 -8.44 -45.05 12.92
C LEU A 587 -8.45 -46.52 12.38
N SER A 588 -7.26 -47.12 12.20
CA SER A 588 -7.14 -48.50 11.79
C SER A 588 -7.76 -49.46 12.82
N ASP A 589 -7.44 -49.24 14.11
CA ASP A 589 -7.98 -50.07 15.21
C ASP A 589 -9.51 -49.97 15.31
N LEU A 590 -10.09 -48.77 15.10
CA LEU A 590 -11.54 -48.57 15.10
C LEU A 590 -12.20 -49.31 13.93
N ILE A 591 -11.64 -49.21 12.73
CA ILE A 591 -12.15 -49.90 11.54
C ILE A 591 -12.09 -51.43 11.74
N GLU A 592 -10.95 -51.98 12.20
CA GLU A 592 -10.81 -53.41 12.49
C GLU A 592 -11.80 -53.87 13.58
N GLY A 593 -11.96 -53.07 14.62
CA GLY A 593 -12.96 -53.33 15.68
C GLY A 593 -14.39 -53.43 15.16
N CYS A 594 -14.80 -52.48 14.29
CA CYS A 594 -16.12 -52.50 13.66
C CYS A 594 -16.29 -53.73 12.74
N ILE A 595 -15.29 -54.08 11.93
CA ILE A 595 -15.32 -55.24 11.04
C ILE A 595 -15.44 -56.53 11.88
N ASN A 596 -14.61 -56.69 12.91
CA ASN A 596 -14.60 -57.88 13.76
C ASN A 596 -15.92 -58.06 14.54
N ASN A 597 -16.56 -56.99 14.99
CA ASN A 597 -17.89 -57.05 15.62
C ASN A 597 -18.98 -57.47 14.63
N GLN A 598 -18.98 -56.95 13.41
CA GLN A 598 -19.94 -57.42 12.38
C GLN A 598 -19.74 -58.88 11.97
N ILE A 599 -18.51 -59.36 11.94
CA ILE A 599 -18.23 -60.76 11.65
C ILE A 599 -18.75 -61.64 12.80
N ARG A 600 -18.62 -61.21 14.05
CA ARG A 600 -19.16 -61.96 15.22
C ARG A 600 -20.68 -61.95 15.31
N GLU A 601 -21.34 -60.88 14.92
CA GLU A 601 -22.83 -60.79 14.88
C GLU A 601 -23.45 -61.62 13.74
N ASN A 602 -22.66 -61.92 12.70
CA ASN A 602 -23.09 -62.74 11.56
C ASN A 602 -22.69 -64.23 11.68
N GLN A 603 -22.05 -64.64 12.77
CA GLN A 603 -21.79 -66.02 13.17
C GLN A 603 -22.70 -66.45 14.32
#